data_5a1c6c2710980234f0ba1e4ca83599b8
#
_entry.id   5a1c6c2710980234f0ba1e4ca83599b8
#
_cell.length_a   1.000
_cell.length_b   1.000
_cell.length_c   1.000
_cell.angle_alpha   90.00
_cell.angle_beta   90.00
_cell.angle_gamma   90.00
#
_symmetry.space_group_name_H-M   'P 1'
#
loop_
_entity.id
_entity.type
_entity.pdbx_description
1 polymer ?
#
loop_
_entity_poly.entity_id
_entity_poly.type
_entity_poly.pdbx_seq_one_letter_code
_entity_poly.pdbx_strand_id
1 'polypeptide(L)'
;MNMKSKDFGLLCAAITLFTFCGPVQAAGSRMELTIKNHSGCLAAPETSLTETSAGAEDPNAAGDNIIGDYLVDHKGEKSKVKVFKNANGSYTAQVFWVQNRTEKDGSVRKDAKNPDKSLRNVDCDKIVIFKGLKYDASAKVWSGANIYDPVRGINASLKAWFSDSKTLSLKGSKMGFSETVTWTRL
;
A
#
# COMPACT_ATOMS: atom_id res chain seq x y z
N MET A 1 34.38 12.47 30.89
CA MET A 1 33.39 13.56 30.97
C MET A 1 32.08 13.07 30.30
N ASN A 2 31.03 12.97 31.09
CA ASN A 2 29.77 12.26 30.89
C ASN A 2 29.09 12.27 29.53
N MET A 3 28.94 11.10 28.94
CA MET A 3 27.93 10.80 27.93
C MET A 3 26.63 10.41 28.65
N LYS A 4 25.60 11.25 28.55
CA LYS A 4 24.24 10.92 29.01
C LYS A 4 23.51 10.13 27.93
N SER A 5 23.31 8.85 28.21
CA SER A 5 22.31 7.97 27.61
C SER A 5 20.91 8.48 27.99
N LYS A 6 20.02 8.68 27.03
CA LYS A 6 18.54 8.85 27.15
C LYS A 6 17.97 8.77 25.73
N ASP A 7 17.01 8.04 25.36
CA ASP A 7 15.91 7.26 25.85
C ASP A 7 15.43 6.42 24.66
N PHE A 8 15.55 5.11 24.79
CA PHE A 8 14.84 4.16 23.94
C PHE A 8 13.44 4.00 24.49
N GLY A 9 12.50 4.76 23.97
CA GLY A 9 11.09 4.61 24.27
C GLY A 9 10.53 3.37 23.58
N LEU A 10 10.43 2.31 24.35
CA LEU A 10 9.70 1.09 24.02
C LEU A 10 8.20 1.40 24.01
N LEU A 11 7.57 1.46 22.86
CA LEU A 11 6.12 1.55 22.74
C LEU A 11 5.55 0.17 22.43
N CYS A 12 5.08 -0.51 23.50
CA CYS A 12 4.25 -1.70 23.41
C CYS A 12 2.93 -1.37 22.70
N ALA A 13 2.70 -1.93 21.53
CA ALA A 13 1.39 -1.96 20.90
C ALA A 13 0.59 -3.11 21.52
N ALA A 14 -0.51 -2.79 22.16
CA ALA A 14 -1.48 -3.72 22.73
C ALA A 14 -2.14 -4.54 21.60
N ILE A 15 -1.94 -5.86 21.66
CA ILE A 15 -2.65 -6.83 20.85
C ILE A 15 -4.02 -7.03 21.48
N THR A 16 -5.07 -6.53 20.87
CA THR A 16 -6.45 -6.91 21.21
C THR A 16 -6.81 -8.20 20.49
N LEU A 17 -6.81 -9.30 21.21
CA LEU A 17 -7.39 -10.57 20.77
C LEU A 17 -8.91 -10.43 20.69
N PHE A 18 -9.46 -10.50 19.49
CA PHE A 18 -10.87 -10.77 19.29
C PHE A 18 -11.07 -12.28 19.18
N THR A 19 -11.56 -12.85 20.28
CA THR A 19 -12.05 -14.22 20.34
C THR A 19 -13.42 -14.27 19.66
N PHE A 20 -13.52 -14.90 18.50
CA PHE A 20 -14.80 -15.25 17.89
C PHE A 20 -15.17 -16.66 18.33
N CYS A 21 -16.17 -16.73 19.18
CA CYS A 21 -16.76 -17.97 19.68
C CYS A 21 -18.01 -18.32 18.87
N GLY A 22 -18.03 -19.50 18.32
CA GLY A 22 -19.18 -20.39 18.33
C GLY A 22 -20.09 -20.45 17.11
N PRO A 23 -20.40 -21.70 16.70
CA PRO A 23 -21.27 -21.97 15.56
C PRO A 23 -22.73 -22.06 16.02
N VAL A 24 -23.65 -21.53 15.23
CA VAL A 24 -25.08 -21.86 15.33
C VAL A 24 -25.47 -22.69 14.12
N GLN A 25 -25.66 -23.97 14.35
CA GLN A 25 -26.43 -24.84 13.48
C GLN A 25 -27.92 -24.57 13.72
N ALA A 26 -28.68 -24.36 12.66
CA ALA A 26 -30.11 -24.55 12.67
C ALA A 26 -30.51 -25.38 11.46
N ALA A 27 -30.93 -26.57 11.77
CA ALA A 27 -31.63 -27.49 10.90
C ALA A 27 -33.03 -26.99 10.61
N GLY A 28 -33.57 -27.31 9.45
CA GLY A 28 -35.01 -27.33 9.34
C GLY A 28 -35.61 -27.02 7.97
N SER A 29 -36.07 -28.09 7.38
CA SER A 29 -37.33 -28.23 6.62
C SER A 29 -37.27 -28.12 5.10
N ARG A 30 -37.23 -29.29 4.58
CA ARG A 30 -37.66 -29.70 3.23
C ARG A 30 -39.17 -29.43 3.07
N MET A 31 -39.52 -28.61 2.12
CA MET A 31 -40.91 -28.59 1.57
C MET A 31 -40.81 -28.93 0.09
N GLU A 32 -41.23 -30.16 -0.20
CA GLU A 32 -41.59 -30.60 -1.54
C GLU A 32 -42.91 -29.90 -1.93
N LEU A 33 -42.90 -29.16 -3.03
CA LEU A 33 -44.12 -28.72 -3.67
C LEU A 33 -44.14 -29.26 -5.10
N THR A 34 -44.92 -30.34 -5.27
CA THR A 34 -45.29 -30.90 -6.55
C THR A 34 -46.28 -29.95 -7.24
N ILE A 35 -45.94 -29.38 -8.38
CA ILE A 35 -46.90 -28.71 -9.25
C ILE A 35 -46.88 -29.36 -10.62
N LYS A 36 -48.05 -29.86 -10.96
CA LYS A 36 -48.42 -30.51 -12.21
C LYS A 36 -48.33 -29.57 -13.41
N ASN A 37 -47.89 -30.15 -14.53
CA ASN A 37 -47.90 -29.57 -15.86
C ASN A 37 -49.23 -28.96 -16.26
N HIS A 38 -49.19 -27.77 -16.87
CA HIS A 38 -50.09 -27.40 -17.97
C HIS A 38 -49.32 -26.71 -19.08
N SER A 39 -49.49 -27.27 -20.23
CA SER A 39 -48.94 -26.91 -21.53
C SER A 39 -49.45 -25.55 -22.01
N GLY A 40 -48.57 -24.77 -22.66
CA GLY A 40 -49.11 -23.76 -23.58
C GLY A 40 -48.27 -22.48 -23.71
N CYS A 41 -47.46 -22.44 -24.76
CA CYS A 41 -47.25 -21.29 -25.68
C CYS A 41 -46.33 -20.16 -25.32
N LEU A 42 -45.37 -20.01 -26.24
CA LEU A 42 -44.66 -18.79 -26.75
C LEU A 42 -43.49 -18.29 -25.91
N ALA A 43 -42.32 -18.61 -26.49
CA ALA A 43 -41.01 -18.17 -26.15
C ALA A 43 -40.85 -16.65 -26.38
N ALA A 44 -40.46 -15.95 -25.32
CA ALA A 44 -39.61 -14.75 -25.42
C ALA A 44 -38.24 -15.13 -24.83
N PRO A 45 -37.12 -14.71 -25.43
CA PRO A 45 -35.84 -14.97 -24.84
C PRO A 45 -35.68 -14.09 -23.61
N GLU A 46 -35.82 -14.70 -22.43
CA GLU A 46 -35.34 -14.06 -21.19
C GLU A 46 -33.87 -13.94 -21.25
N THR A 47 -33.41 -12.72 -21.52
CA THR A 47 -32.02 -12.35 -21.30
C THR A 47 -31.72 -12.51 -19.82
N SER A 48 -31.13 -13.66 -19.47
CA SER A 48 -30.56 -13.89 -18.17
C SER A 48 -29.44 -12.82 -17.94
N LEU A 49 -29.81 -11.77 -17.23
CA LEU A 49 -28.84 -10.89 -16.59
C LEU A 49 -28.16 -11.73 -15.51
N THR A 50 -27.05 -12.35 -15.88
CA THR A 50 -26.10 -12.88 -14.91
C THR A 50 -25.56 -11.68 -14.17
N GLU A 51 -26.12 -11.37 -13.01
CA GLU A 51 -25.45 -10.50 -12.06
C GLU A 51 -24.17 -11.22 -11.64
N THR A 52 -23.10 -10.94 -12.39
CA THR A 52 -21.75 -11.24 -11.95
C THR A 52 -21.51 -10.39 -10.71
N SER A 53 -21.63 -11.00 -9.54
CA SER A 53 -21.09 -10.40 -8.33
C SER A 53 -19.62 -10.10 -8.61
N ALA A 54 -19.31 -8.83 -8.82
CA ALA A 54 -17.94 -8.36 -8.94
C ALA A 54 -17.26 -8.65 -7.60
N GLY A 55 -16.68 -9.84 -7.47
CA GLY A 55 -15.72 -10.13 -6.43
C GLY A 55 -14.62 -9.07 -6.54
N ALA A 56 -14.32 -8.40 -5.45
CA ALA A 56 -13.27 -7.39 -5.43
C ALA A 56 -12.00 -8.01 -6.02
N GLU A 57 -11.53 -7.50 -7.16
CA GLU A 57 -10.32 -7.99 -7.82
C GLU A 57 -9.14 -7.89 -6.84
N ASP A 58 -8.31 -8.92 -6.81
CA ASP A 58 -7.09 -8.93 -5.99
C ASP A 58 -6.17 -7.78 -6.44
N PRO A 59 -5.97 -6.74 -5.61
CA PRO A 59 -5.16 -5.58 -5.98
C PRO A 59 -3.69 -5.93 -6.23
N ASN A 60 -3.25 -7.14 -5.85
CA ASN A 60 -1.92 -7.64 -6.10
C ASN A 60 -1.84 -8.53 -7.37
N ALA A 61 -2.92 -8.71 -8.13
CA ALA A 61 -2.96 -9.60 -9.28
C ALA A 61 -2.15 -9.09 -10.48
N ALA A 62 -1.98 -7.76 -10.63
CA ALA A 62 -1.28 -7.15 -11.76
C ALA A 62 -0.24 -6.14 -11.30
N GLY A 63 0.94 -6.16 -11.92
CA GLY A 63 2.06 -5.28 -11.56
C GLY A 63 1.74 -3.80 -11.72
N ASP A 64 0.97 -3.42 -12.72
CA ASP A 64 0.63 -2.03 -13.01
C ASP A 64 -0.40 -1.45 -12.02
N ASN A 65 -0.99 -2.26 -11.17
CA ASN A 65 -1.88 -1.79 -10.11
C ASN A 65 -1.19 -0.87 -9.10
N ILE A 66 0.15 -0.92 -9.00
CA ILE A 66 0.90 -0.01 -8.13
C ILE A 66 0.96 1.43 -8.67
N ILE A 67 0.66 1.66 -9.96
CA ILE A 67 0.71 2.98 -10.57
C ILE A 67 -0.40 3.86 -9.99
N GLY A 68 -0.06 5.07 -9.57
CA GLY A 68 -1.03 6.03 -9.04
C GLY A 68 -0.40 7.04 -8.09
N ASP A 69 -1.25 7.87 -7.52
CA ASP A 69 -0.90 8.88 -6.53
C ASP A 69 -1.30 8.40 -5.14
N TYR A 70 -0.45 8.65 -4.15
CA TYR A 70 -0.61 8.17 -2.80
C TYR A 70 -0.42 9.29 -1.78
N LEU A 71 -1.23 9.26 -0.73
CA LEU A 71 -1.02 10.04 0.48
C LEU A 71 -0.16 9.22 1.45
N VAL A 72 0.88 9.85 1.95
CA VAL A 72 1.77 9.31 2.99
C VAL A 72 1.65 10.22 4.21
N ASP A 73 1.39 9.63 5.36
CA ASP A 73 1.42 10.32 6.65
C ASP A 73 2.60 9.75 7.45
N HIS A 74 3.58 10.60 7.74
CA HIS A 74 4.70 10.24 8.57
C HIS A 74 4.70 11.10 9.84
N LYS A 75 4.17 10.55 10.93
CA LYS A 75 4.09 11.24 12.25
C LYS A 75 3.39 12.60 12.18
N GLY A 76 2.31 12.68 11.38
CA GLY A 76 1.50 13.89 11.22
C GLY A 76 2.00 14.85 10.15
N GLU A 77 3.15 14.61 9.51
CA GLU A 77 3.58 15.34 8.31
C GLU A 77 3.13 14.58 7.06
N LYS A 78 2.29 15.21 6.27
CA LYS A 78 1.71 14.60 5.07
C LYS A 78 2.53 14.93 3.82
N SER A 79 2.67 13.95 2.95
CA SER A 79 3.24 14.11 1.61
C SER A 79 2.43 13.33 0.58
N LYS A 80 2.54 13.71 -0.70
CA LYS A 80 1.96 12.98 -1.82
C LYS A 80 3.07 12.46 -2.70
N VAL A 81 2.93 11.18 -3.06
CA VAL A 81 3.91 10.44 -3.84
C VAL A 81 3.23 9.88 -5.08
N LYS A 82 3.85 10.05 -6.24
CA LYS A 82 3.43 9.44 -7.50
C LYS A 82 4.27 8.22 -7.78
N VAL A 83 3.61 7.09 -8.07
CA VAL A 83 4.24 5.88 -8.59
C VAL A 83 3.98 5.79 -10.09
N PHE A 84 5.02 5.59 -10.87
CA PHE A 84 4.94 5.46 -12.33
C PHE A 84 5.87 4.36 -12.85
N LYS A 85 5.52 3.83 -14.04
CA LYS A 85 6.29 2.80 -14.73
C LYS A 85 7.35 3.42 -15.61
N ASN A 86 8.56 2.90 -15.53
CA ASN A 86 9.67 3.29 -16.40
C ASN A 86 9.62 2.52 -17.74
N ALA A 87 10.34 2.99 -18.75
CA ALA A 87 10.43 2.33 -20.06
C ALA A 87 10.98 0.89 -19.98
N ASN A 88 11.79 0.57 -18.97
CA ASN A 88 12.31 -0.78 -18.72
C ASN A 88 11.36 -1.69 -17.92
N GLY A 89 10.10 -1.29 -17.72
CA GLY A 89 9.09 -2.06 -17.01
C GLY A 89 9.18 -2.02 -15.47
N SER A 90 10.18 -1.36 -14.89
CA SER A 90 10.28 -1.16 -13.45
C SER A 90 9.46 0.05 -12.99
N TYR A 91 9.25 0.19 -11.68
CA TYR A 91 8.48 1.29 -11.10
C TYR A 91 9.37 2.23 -10.30
N THR A 92 9.00 3.52 -10.30
CA THR A 92 9.66 4.59 -9.55
C THR A 92 8.59 5.34 -8.76
N ALA A 93 8.93 5.73 -7.52
CA ALA A 93 8.10 6.61 -6.71
C ALA A 93 8.82 7.92 -6.45
N GLN A 94 8.13 9.03 -6.67
CA GLN A 94 8.65 10.38 -6.46
C GLN A 94 7.64 11.24 -5.69
N VAL A 95 8.13 11.98 -4.71
CA VAL A 95 7.35 13.00 -4.01
C VAL A 95 7.01 14.12 -4.98
N PHE A 96 5.76 14.59 -4.98
CA PHE A 96 5.35 15.74 -5.77
C PHE A 96 4.65 16.84 -4.95
N TRP A 97 4.38 16.57 -3.67
CA TRP A 97 3.85 17.54 -2.74
C TRP A 97 4.22 17.15 -1.30
N VAL A 98 4.52 18.14 -0.45
CA VAL A 98 4.72 17.99 0.99
C VAL A 98 3.96 19.09 1.73
N GLN A 99 3.41 18.76 2.88
CA GLN A 99 2.63 19.70 3.71
C GLN A 99 3.47 20.89 4.17
N ASN A 100 4.69 20.62 4.64
CA ASN A 100 5.62 21.65 5.11
C ASN A 100 6.79 21.77 4.12
N ARG A 101 6.58 22.50 3.02
CA ARG A 101 7.55 22.64 1.92
C ARG A 101 8.71 23.57 2.26
N THR A 102 8.51 24.50 3.18
CA THR A 102 9.47 25.57 3.48
C THR A 102 10.02 25.48 4.89
N GLU A 103 11.23 25.96 5.07
CA GLU A 103 11.86 26.23 6.36
C GLU A 103 11.28 27.53 6.98
N LYS A 104 11.66 27.84 8.22
CA LYS A 104 11.20 29.03 8.94
C LYS A 104 11.63 30.34 8.28
N ASP A 105 12.72 30.34 7.53
CA ASP A 105 13.25 31.47 6.79
C ASP A 105 12.60 31.66 5.40
N GLY A 106 11.62 30.82 5.04
CA GLY A 106 10.94 30.82 3.75
C GLY A 106 11.66 30.06 2.64
N SER A 107 12.85 29.53 2.85
CA SER A 107 13.56 28.72 1.87
C SER A 107 12.87 27.36 1.67
N VAL A 108 13.03 26.76 0.48
CA VAL A 108 12.51 25.41 0.22
C VAL A 108 13.36 24.38 0.94
N ARG A 109 12.72 23.48 1.69
CA ARG A 109 13.37 22.35 2.35
C ARG A 109 14.06 21.45 1.33
N LYS A 110 15.27 21.04 1.65
CA LYS A 110 16.11 20.18 0.81
C LYS A 110 16.28 18.81 1.45
N ASP A 111 16.68 17.84 0.64
CA ASP A 111 17.05 16.49 1.06
C ASP A 111 18.46 16.45 1.72
N ALA A 112 18.69 17.31 2.69
CA ALA A 112 19.99 17.55 3.30
C ALA A 112 20.64 16.30 3.94
N LYS A 113 19.82 15.28 4.30
CA LYS A 113 20.29 14.04 4.91
C LYS A 113 20.60 12.94 3.90
N ASN A 114 20.44 13.20 2.58
CA ASN A 114 20.70 12.18 1.59
C ASN A 114 22.13 11.63 1.71
N PRO A 115 22.31 10.29 1.77
CA PRO A 115 23.64 9.67 1.80
C PRO A 115 24.45 10.01 0.55
N ASP A 116 23.81 10.18 -0.60
CA ASP A 116 24.43 10.72 -1.80
C ASP A 116 24.47 12.26 -1.72
N LYS A 117 25.71 12.78 -1.60
CA LYS A 117 25.93 14.22 -1.47
C LYS A 117 25.42 15.03 -2.66
N SER A 118 25.38 14.44 -3.86
CA SER A 118 24.90 15.08 -5.09
C SER A 118 23.38 15.37 -5.05
N LEU A 119 22.62 14.60 -4.25
CA LEU A 119 21.18 14.73 -4.11
C LEU A 119 20.74 15.63 -2.95
N ARG A 120 21.67 16.11 -2.11
CA ARG A 120 21.33 16.92 -0.93
C ARG A 120 20.67 18.27 -1.22
N ASN A 121 20.81 18.76 -2.45
CA ASN A 121 20.17 20.00 -2.90
C ASN A 121 18.82 19.78 -3.60
N VAL A 122 18.34 18.54 -3.68
CA VAL A 122 17.03 18.24 -4.24
C VAL A 122 15.92 18.78 -3.33
N ASP A 123 14.93 19.45 -3.90
CA ASP A 123 13.78 19.97 -3.17
C ASP A 123 12.98 18.82 -2.54
N CYS A 124 12.43 19.02 -1.37
CA CYS A 124 11.70 17.98 -0.64
C CYS A 124 10.48 17.43 -1.39
N ASP A 125 9.90 18.21 -2.30
CA ASP A 125 8.78 17.81 -3.18
C ASP A 125 9.24 17.17 -4.51
N LYS A 126 10.53 16.85 -4.65
CA LYS A 126 11.10 16.16 -5.84
C LYS A 126 11.92 14.93 -5.48
N ILE A 127 11.91 14.53 -4.21
CA ILE A 127 12.69 13.39 -3.71
C ILE A 127 12.16 12.10 -4.34
N VAL A 128 13.07 11.26 -4.83
CA VAL A 128 12.78 9.90 -5.29
C VAL A 128 12.83 8.96 -4.09
N ILE A 129 11.71 8.32 -3.77
CA ILE A 129 11.57 7.41 -2.61
C ILE A 129 12.08 6.00 -2.95
N PHE A 130 11.76 5.51 -4.14
CA PHE A 130 12.37 4.29 -4.68
C PHE A 130 12.44 4.35 -6.21
N LYS A 131 13.40 3.61 -6.78
CA LYS A 131 13.59 3.49 -8.22
C LYS A 131 13.96 2.05 -8.58
N GLY A 132 13.42 1.55 -9.69
CA GLY A 132 13.76 0.22 -10.19
C GLY A 132 13.03 -0.93 -9.50
N LEU A 133 11.91 -0.65 -8.80
CA LEU A 133 11.08 -1.67 -8.18
C LEU A 133 10.46 -2.56 -9.26
N LYS A 134 10.47 -3.89 -9.06
CA LYS A 134 9.97 -4.88 -10.02
C LYS A 134 8.81 -5.65 -9.42
N TYR A 135 7.88 -6.05 -10.27
CA TYR A 135 6.76 -6.92 -9.88
C TYR A 135 7.13 -8.39 -10.06
N ASP A 136 6.83 -9.19 -9.05
CA ASP A 136 6.90 -10.65 -9.07
C ASP A 136 5.46 -11.19 -9.13
N ALA A 137 5.07 -11.70 -10.30
CA ALA A 137 3.72 -12.21 -10.51
C ALA A 137 3.44 -13.51 -9.75
N SER A 138 4.47 -14.31 -9.45
CA SER A 138 4.32 -15.58 -8.71
C SER A 138 4.06 -15.33 -7.24
N ALA A 139 4.74 -14.35 -6.65
CA ALA A 139 4.59 -13.96 -5.25
C ALA A 139 3.55 -12.85 -5.07
N LYS A 140 3.06 -12.23 -6.16
CA LYS A 140 2.12 -11.09 -6.17
C LYS A 140 2.61 -9.92 -5.31
N VAL A 141 3.89 -9.57 -5.44
CA VAL A 141 4.53 -8.49 -4.69
C VAL A 141 5.48 -7.70 -5.57
N TRP A 142 5.81 -6.50 -5.13
CA TRP A 142 6.85 -5.68 -5.73
C TRP A 142 8.10 -5.72 -4.86
N SER A 143 9.27 -5.93 -5.47
CA SER A 143 10.56 -6.06 -4.77
C SER A 143 11.75 -5.70 -5.67
N GLY A 144 12.97 -5.92 -5.18
CA GLY A 144 14.21 -5.74 -5.96
C GLY A 144 14.71 -4.30 -6.05
N ALA A 145 14.19 -3.40 -5.20
CA ALA A 145 14.68 -2.03 -5.05
C ALA A 145 14.94 -1.69 -3.59
N ASN A 146 15.55 -0.52 -3.35
CA ASN A 146 15.65 0.08 -2.03
C ASN A 146 14.62 1.20 -1.90
N ILE A 147 14.03 1.33 -0.69
CA ILE A 147 13.26 2.49 -0.27
C ILE A 147 14.17 3.45 0.47
N TYR A 148 14.06 4.73 0.14
CA TYR A 148 14.76 5.82 0.81
C TYR A 148 13.84 6.51 1.81
N ASP A 149 14.32 6.69 3.04
CA ASP A 149 13.68 7.49 4.09
C ASP A 149 14.39 8.84 4.19
N PRO A 150 13.81 9.94 3.68
CA PRO A 150 14.45 11.26 3.70
C PRO A 150 14.54 11.85 5.12
N VAL A 151 13.68 11.43 6.05
CA VAL A 151 13.69 11.93 7.43
C VAL A 151 14.91 11.42 8.18
N ARG A 152 15.28 10.16 7.95
CA ARG A 152 16.46 9.53 8.59
C ARG A 152 17.72 9.56 7.71
N GLY A 153 17.57 9.78 6.40
CA GLY A 153 18.69 9.72 5.43
C GLY A 153 19.20 8.30 5.21
N ILE A 154 18.33 7.29 5.21
CA ILE A 154 18.70 5.88 5.10
C ILE A 154 18.01 5.18 3.95
N ASN A 155 18.67 4.18 3.39
CA ASN A 155 18.11 3.24 2.43
C ASN A 155 17.91 1.87 3.08
N ALA A 156 16.81 1.18 2.71
CA ALA A 156 16.47 -0.17 3.14
C ALA A 156 15.96 -0.99 1.95
N SER A 157 16.14 -2.31 1.96
CA SER A 157 15.56 -3.18 0.94
C SER A 157 14.04 -3.12 0.99
N LEU A 158 13.39 -2.97 -0.15
CA LEU A 158 11.95 -2.76 -0.27
C LEU A 158 11.22 -4.04 -0.69
N LYS A 159 10.12 -4.34 0.01
CA LYS A 159 9.04 -5.22 -0.44
C LYS A 159 7.71 -4.48 -0.29
N ALA A 160 6.87 -4.49 -1.32
CA ALA A 160 5.57 -3.81 -1.30
C ALA A 160 4.45 -4.76 -1.73
N TRP A 161 3.25 -4.54 -1.20
CA TRP A 161 2.02 -5.26 -1.54
C TRP A 161 0.82 -4.41 -1.15
N PHE A 162 -0.32 -4.63 -1.78
CA PHE A 162 -1.58 -4.05 -1.33
C PHE A 162 -2.17 -4.87 -0.18
N SER A 163 -2.49 -4.23 0.92
CA SER A 163 -3.24 -4.84 2.04
C SER A 163 -4.74 -4.85 1.76
N ASP A 164 -5.21 -3.87 0.99
CA ASP A 164 -6.56 -3.73 0.45
C ASP A 164 -6.50 -2.90 -0.85
N SER A 165 -7.64 -2.62 -1.48
CA SER A 165 -7.71 -1.90 -2.77
C SER A 165 -7.11 -0.48 -2.75
N LYS A 166 -6.97 0.13 -1.57
CA LYS A 166 -6.51 1.51 -1.39
C LYS A 166 -5.22 1.64 -0.59
N THR A 167 -4.81 0.60 0.14
CA THR A 167 -3.67 0.65 1.06
C THR A 167 -2.49 -0.14 0.52
N LEU A 168 -1.46 0.57 0.09
CA LEU A 168 -0.17 0.00 -0.30
C LEU A 168 0.74 -0.08 0.93
N SER A 169 1.14 -1.29 1.30
CA SER A 169 2.09 -1.57 2.37
C SER A 169 3.51 -1.68 1.82
N LEU A 170 4.45 -0.96 2.42
CA LEU A 170 5.85 -0.94 2.04
C LEU A 170 6.71 -1.36 3.24
N LYS A 171 7.36 -2.51 3.13
CA LYS A 171 8.28 -3.02 4.15
C LYS A 171 9.72 -2.71 3.76
N GLY A 172 10.35 -1.84 4.54
CA GLY A 172 11.79 -1.59 4.48
C GLY A 172 12.54 -2.54 5.41
N SER A 173 13.60 -3.18 4.93
CA SER A 173 14.43 -4.08 5.74
C SER A 173 15.91 -3.72 5.61
N LYS A 174 16.62 -3.61 6.76
CA LYS A 174 18.05 -3.30 6.81
C LYS A 174 18.69 -3.95 8.04
N MET A 175 19.75 -4.73 7.84
CA MET A 175 20.55 -5.33 8.91
C MET A 175 19.73 -6.07 10.00
N GLY A 176 18.74 -6.87 9.58
CA GLY A 176 17.88 -7.63 10.50
C GLY A 176 16.68 -6.85 11.08
N PHE A 177 16.63 -5.55 10.94
CA PHE A 177 15.49 -4.71 11.31
C PHE A 177 14.56 -4.50 10.13
N SER A 178 13.27 -4.44 10.39
CA SER A 178 12.27 -4.11 9.37
C SER A 178 11.18 -3.20 9.93
N GLU A 179 10.71 -2.30 9.09
CA GLU A 179 9.59 -1.39 9.39
C GLU A 179 8.63 -1.42 8.20
N THR A 180 7.34 -1.42 8.50
CA THR A 180 6.29 -1.34 7.47
C THR A 180 5.57 -0.02 7.60
N VAL A 181 5.49 0.70 6.49
CA VAL A 181 4.71 1.94 6.35
C VAL A 181 3.59 1.70 5.36
N THR A 182 2.50 2.44 5.49
CA THR A 182 1.33 2.34 4.61
C THR A 182 1.11 3.65 3.86
N TRP A 183 0.80 3.52 2.57
CA TRP A 183 0.42 4.64 1.70
C TRP A 183 -1.03 4.45 1.28
N THR A 184 -1.81 5.51 1.37
CA THR A 184 -3.22 5.49 0.96
C THR A 184 -3.35 6.02 -0.47
N ARG A 185 -3.95 5.25 -1.36
CA ARG A 185 -4.23 5.66 -2.74
C ARG A 185 -5.22 6.82 -2.75
N LEU A 186 -4.95 7.85 -3.56
CA LEU A 186 -5.79 9.04 -3.75
C LEU A 186 -6.85 8.82 -4.83
#